data_60b15c1609fbee9bde0ab5f50e1c1c47
#
_entry.id   60b15c1609fbee9bde0ab5f50e1c1c47
#
_cell.length_a   1.000
_cell.length_b   1.000
_cell.length_c   1.000
_cell.angle_alpha   90.00
_cell.angle_beta   90.00
_cell.angle_gamma   90.00
#
_symmetry.space_group_name_H-M   'P 1'
#
loop_
_entity.id
_entity.type
_entity.pdbx_description
1 polymer ?
#
loop_
_entity_poly.entity_id
_entity_poly.type
_entity_poly.pdbx_seq_one_letter_code
_entity_poly.pdbx_strand_id
1 'polypeptide(L)'
;MTMATVDPERAFFIDETGTTVEMSRDYARSPEGQRVQEDKPRNYGDVITVIGALNLQGLPAVMTIRGGTTKEVFRAYVEKVLVPELKPGDQVVMDNLAAHKDRRARDMIEAAGAKIIFLPPYSPEWNPIELAWSWLKRWLKTAAARTEEGVNNAIAMAMRVIGSEAPRNWIRHCSYAA
;
A
#
# COMPACT_ATOMS: atom_id res chain seq x y z
N MET A 1 -1.03 24.86 0.08
CA MET A 1 -0.23 24.02 1.02
C MET A 1 0.95 23.52 0.22
N THR A 2 2.14 23.96 0.53
CA THR A 2 3.34 23.65 -0.27
C THR A 2 3.89 22.31 0.19
N MET A 3 4.27 21.40 -0.71
CA MET A 3 4.97 20.13 -0.45
C MET A 3 6.22 20.28 0.45
N ALA A 4 6.68 21.50 0.67
CA ALA A 4 7.82 21.85 1.51
C ALA A 4 7.68 21.53 3.02
N THR A 5 6.54 20.98 3.47
CA THR A 5 6.29 20.72 4.89
C THR A 5 6.41 19.22 5.27
N VAL A 6 6.60 18.31 4.32
CA VAL A 6 6.77 16.88 4.58
C VAL A 6 8.25 16.55 4.62
N ASP A 7 8.71 16.07 5.77
CA ASP A 7 10.05 15.51 5.94
C ASP A 7 10.03 14.03 5.54
N PRO A 8 10.65 13.65 4.41
CA PRO A 8 10.63 12.27 3.93
C PRO A 8 11.30 11.28 4.88
N GLU A 9 12.24 11.72 5.71
CA GLU A 9 12.91 10.86 6.72
C GLU A 9 11.96 10.43 7.86
N ARG A 10 10.85 11.16 8.04
CA ARG A 10 9.84 10.93 9.07
C ARG A 10 8.46 10.64 8.50
N ALA A 11 8.32 10.54 7.17
CA ALA A 11 7.03 10.38 6.52
C ALA A 11 6.60 8.92 6.42
N PHE A 12 5.34 8.66 6.73
CA PHE A 12 4.60 7.44 6.45
C PHE A 12 3.45 7.77 5.51
N PHE A 13 3.54 7.32 4.28
CA PHE A 13 2.51 7.53 3.24
C PHE A 13 1.52 6.37 3.28
N ILE A 14 0.27 6.67 3.58
CA ILE A 14 -0.78 5.65 3.75
C ILE A 14 -1.74 5.67 2.58
N ASP A 15 -2.17 4.46 2.18
CA ASP A 15 -3.21 4.26 1.19
C ASP A 15 -3.68 2.78 1.19
N GLU A 16 -4.72 2.50 0.38
CA GLU A 16 -5.25 1.15 0.16
C GLU A 16 -5.19 0.74 -1.30
N THR A 17 -5.04 -0.56 -1.52
CA THR A 17 -5.19 -1.15 -2.85
C THR A 17 -5.96 -2.46 -2.80
N GLY A 18 -6.79 -2.69 -3.81
CA GLY A 18 -7.51 -3.96 -3.99
C GLY A 18 -6.71 -4.95 -4.84
N THR A 19 -6.78 -6.23 -4.47
CA THR A 19 -6.28 -7.36 -5.26
C THR A 19 -7.28 -8.53 -5.22
N THR A 20 -7.13 -9.50 -6.11
CA THR A 20 -7.97 -10.70 -6.21
C THR A 20 -7.13 -11.93 -6.50
N VAL A 21 -7.73 -13.10 -6.36
CA VAL A 21 -7.10 -14.39 -6.73
C VAL A 21 -6.95 -14.60 -8.24
N GLU A 22 -7.45 -13.66 -9.06
CA GLU A 22 -7.39 -13.75 -10.53
C GLU A 22 -6.16 -13.10 -11.14
N MET A 23 -5.31 -12.48 -10.33
CA MET A 23 -4.13 -11.81 -10.86
C MET A 23 -3.26 -12.79 -11.63
N SER A 24 -3.02 -12.51 -12.89
CA SER A 24 -2.21 -13.32 -13.80
C SER A 24 -1.27 -12.42 -14.59
N ARG A 25 -0.25 -13.01 -15.17
CA ARG A 25 0.73 -12.29 -15.99
C ARG A 25 0.04 -11.64 -17.18
N ASP A 26 0.42 -10.42 -17.51
CA ASP A 26 -0.09 -9.72 -18.69
C ASP A 26 0.56 -10.25 -19.99
N TYR A 27 1.75 -10.85 -19.87
CA TYR A 27 2.55 -11.35 -21.00
C TYR A 27 3.19 -12.68 -20.66
N ALA A 28 3.26 -13.56 -21.65
CA ALA A 28 4.03 -14.79 -21.57
C ALA A 28 4.71 -15.03 -22.94
N ARG A 29 5.74 -15.87 -22.96
CA ARG A 29 6.47 -16.23 -24.18
C ARG A 29 6.23 -17.70 -24.51
N SER A 30 6.02 -18.00 -25.78
CA SER A 30 6.00 -19.36 -26.32
C SER A 30 6.94 -19.47 -27.53
N PRO A 31 7.33 -20.68 -27.93
CA PRO A 31 7.99 -20.90 -29.21
C PRO A 31 7.21 -20.30 -30.38
N GLU A 32 7.91 -19.97 -31.46
CA GLU A 32 7.29 -19.44 -32.68
C GLU A 32 6.18 -20.36 -33.18
N GLY A 33 5.05 -19.79 -33.56
CA GLY A 33 3.88 -20.53 -34.02
C GLY A 33 3.00 -21.16 -32.94
N GLN A 34 3.36 -21.03 -31.65
CA GLN A 34 2.54 -21.53 -30.53
C GLN A 34 1.88 -20.38 -29.78
N ARG A 35 0.57 -20.52 -29.51
CA ARG A 35 -0.18 -19.56 -28.67
C ARG A 35 -0.02 -19.91 -27.20
N VAL A 36 0.31 -18.91 -26.39
CA VAL A 36 0.26 -19.07 -24.93
C VAL A 36 -1.19 -19.20 -24.49
N GLN A 37 -1.46 -20.20 -23.64
CA GLN A 37 -2.74 -20.39 -22.97
C GLN A 37 -2.51 -20.41 -21.47
N GLU A 38 -3.33 -19.70 -20.72
CA GLU A 38 -3.34 -19.69 -19.25
C GLU A 38 -4.79 -19.76 -18.77
N ASP A 39 -5.07 -20.70 -17.88
CA ASP A 39 -6.37 -20.79 -17.23
C ASP A 39 -6.50 -19.74 -16.14
N LYS A 40 -7.56 -18.94 -16.21
CA LYS A 40 -7.90 -17.95 -15.18
C LYS A 40 -9.18 -18.37 -14.47
N PRO A 41 -9.26 -18.19 -13.15
CA PRO A 41 -10.53 -18.35 -12.45
C PRO A 41 -11.60 -17.43 -13.07
N ARG A 42 -12.80 -17.94 -13.28
CA ARG A 42 -13.93 -17.15 -13.83
C ARG A 42 -14.67 -16.32 -12.78
N ASN A 43 -14.53 -16.69 -11.51
CA ASN A 43 -15.13 -15.95 -10.39
C ASN A 43 -14.08 -15.02 -9.80
N TYR A 44 -14.42 -13.74 -9.76
CA TYR A 44 -13.55 -12.69 -9.21
C TYR A 44 -13.21 -12.89 -7.73
N GLY A 45 -13.92 -13.78 -7.04
CA GLY A 45 -13.75 -13.98 -5.60
C GLY A 45 -13.98 -12.68 -4.81
N ASP A 46 -13.76 -12.74 -3.52
CA ASP A 46 -13.78 -11.55 -2.70
C ASP A 46 -12.54 -10.68 -2.98
N VAL A 47 -12.73 -9.38 -3.00
CA VAL A 47 -11.61 -8.44 -3.07
C VAL A 47 -10.82 -8.54 -1.77
N ILE A 48 -9.53 -8.72 -1.90
CA ILE A 48 -8.58 -8.60 -0.79
C ILE A 48 -8.03 -7.18 -0.82
N THR A 49 -8.37 -6.39 0.18
CA THR A 49 -7.83 -5.05 0.33
C THR A 49 -6.54 -5.09 1.14
N VAL A 50 -5.52 -4.43 0.64
CA VAL A 50 -4.23 -4.22 1.31
C VAL A 50 -4.20 -2.77 1.76
N ILE A 51 -4.10 -2.54 3.06
CA ILE A 51 -3.86 -1.23 3.65
C ILE A 51 -2.39 -1.18 4.04
N GLY A 52 -1.69 -0.13 3.71
CA GLY A 52 -0.26 -0.04 4.01
C GLY A 52 0.24 1.36 4.29
N ALA A 53 1.43 1.42 4.86
CA ALA A 53 2.20 2.63 5.04
C ALA A 53 3.60 2.46 4.45
N LEU A 54 3.97 3.36 3.54
CA LEU A 54 5.29 3.43 2.90
C LEU A 54 6.15 4.46 3.63
N ASN A 55 7.40 4.09 3.92
CA ASN A 55 8.44 5.01 4.35
C ASN A 55 9.75 4.73 3.57
N LEU A 56 10.85 5.40 3.90
CA LEU A 56 12.14 5.21 3.23
C LEU A 56 12.75 3.81 3.38
N GLN A 57 12.31 3.04 4.36
CA GLN A 57 12.80 1.67 4.62
C GLN A 57 11.96 0.60 3.91
N GLY A 58 10.76 0.94 3.45
CA GLY A 58 9.86 -0.01 2.79
C GLY A 58 8.40 0.18 3.19
N LEU A 59 7.71 -0.93 3.36
CA LEU A 59 6.32 -1.01 3.81
C LEU A 59 6.25 -1.65 5.21
N PRO A 60 6.57 -0.90 6.28
CA PRO A 60 6.66 -1.46 7.64
C PRO A 60 5.31 -1.85 8.22
N ALA A 61 4.24 -1.19 7.83
CA ALA A 61 2.90 -1.39 8.35
C ALA A 61 1.94 -1.81 7.23
N VAL A 62 1.64 -3.10 7.12
CA VAL A 62 0.74 -3.66 6.09
C VAL A 62 -0.28 -4.59 6.74
N MET A 63 -1.53 -4.44 6.37
CA MET A 63 -2.64 -5.30 6.77
C MET A 63 -3.45 -5.70 5.54
N THR A 64 -3.88 -6.96 5.49
CA THR A 64 -4.82 -7.46 4.49
C THR A 64 -6.16 -7.75 5.12
N ILE A 65 -7.23 -7.44 4.41
CA ILE A 65 -8.60 -7.77 4.81
C ILE A 65 -9.40 -8.25 3.60
N ARG A 66 -10.44 -9.01 3.87
CA ARG A 66 -11.44 -9.36 2.87
C ARG A 66 -12.49 -8.23 2.79
N GLY A 67 -12.76 -7.74 1.59
CA GLY A 67 -13.71 -6.64 1.35
C GLY A 67 -13.09 -5.25 1.42
N GLY A 68 -13.91 -4.21 1.53
CA GLY A 68 -13.48 -2.82 1.50
C GLY A 68 -13.08 -2.26 2.87
N THR A 69 -12.37 -1.13 2.86
CA THR A 69 -11.96 -0.40 4.06
C THR A 69 -13.13 0.41 4.62
N THR A 70 -13.64 -0.02 5.78
CA THR A 70 -14.55 0.78 6.60
C THR A 70 -13.79 1.61 7.62
N LYS A 71 -14.48 2.52 8.31
CA LYS A 71 -13.88 3.29 9.41
C LYS A 71 -13.35 2.38 10.53
N GLU A 72 -14.08 1.31 10.85
CA GLU A 72 -13.69 0.32 11.86
C GLU A 72 -12.45 -0.44 11.48
N VAL A 73 -12.36 -0.84 10.21
CA VAL A 73 -11.20 -1.52 9.65
C VAL A 73 -9.98 -0.60 9.67
N PHE A 74 -10.13 0.65 9.20
CA PHE A 74 -9.04 1.62 9.23
C PHE A 74 -8.57 1.91 10.66
N ARG A 75 -9.50 2.01 11.61
CA ARG A 75 -9.17 2.17 13.02
C ARG A 75 -8.37 0.99 13.57
N ALA A 76 -8.78 -0.24 13.26
CA ALA A 76 -8.06 -1.44 13.66
C ALA A 76 -6.65 -1.49 13.06
N TYR A 77 -6.50 -1.07 11.80
CA TYR A 77 -5.20 -0.92 11.15
C TYR A 77 -4.31 0.08 11.89
N VAL A 78 -4.85 1.27 12.17
CA VAL A 78 -4.10 2.31 12.90
C VAL A 78 -3.66 1.81 14.27
N GLU A 79 -4.59 1.22 15.05
CA GLU A 79 -4.32 0.76 16.41
C GLU A 79 -3.27 -0.36 16.46
N LYS A 80 -3.43 -1.37 15.60
CA LYS A 80 -2.69 -2.64 15.74
C LYS A 80 -1.45 -2.72 14.85
N VAL A 81 -1.39 -1.95 13.78
CA VAL A 81 -0.36 -2.10 12.74
C VAL A 81 0.45 -0.82 12.57
N LEU A 82 -0.20 0.34 12.46
CA LEU A 82 0.50 1.59 12.20
C LEU A 82 1.14 2.19 13.47
N VAL A 83 0.36 2.37 14.54
CA VAL A 83 0.83 3.02 15.78
C VAL A 83 2.08 2.37 16.37
N PRO A 84 2.24 1.02 16.36
CA PRO A 84 3.47 0.37 16.82
C PRO A 84 4.74 0.77 16.06
N GLU A 85 4.62 1.23 14.82
CA GLU A 85 5.73 1.67 13.97
C GLU A 85 6.06 3.16 14.12
N LEU A 86 5.12 3.96 14.66
CA LEU A 86 5.27 5.40 14.78
C LEU A 86 6.16 5.81 15.97
N LYS A 87 6.89 6.90 15.75
CA LYS A 87 7.69 7.57 16.79
C LYS A 87 7.25 9.03 16.91
N PRO A 88 7.45 9.66 18.06
CA PRO A 88 7.19 11.08 18.23
C PRO A 88 7.92 11.92 17.17
N GLY A 89 7.17 12.80 16.49
CA GLY A 89 7.65 13.66 15.42
C GLY A 89 7.49 13.07 14.02
N ASP A 90 7.02 11.83 13.87
CA ASP A 90 6.69 11.27 12.56
C ASP A 90 5.50 11.96 11.91
N GLN A 91 5.39 11.84 10.60
CA GLN A 91 4.37 12.48 9.78
C GLN A 91 3.59 11.40 9.03
N VAL A 92 2.30 11.33 9.28
CA VAL A 92 1.39 10.39 8.62
C VAL A 92 0.68 11.14 7.50
N VAL A 93 1.04 10.81 6.26
CA VAL A 93 0.53 11.45 5.04
C VAL A 93 -0.50 10.53 4.41
N MET A 94 -1.71 11.02 4.18
CA MET A 94 -2.82 10.25 3.64
C MET A 94 -3.75 11.11 2.79
N ASP A 95 -4.57 10.48 1.98
CA ASP A 95 -5.60 11.16 1.21
C ASP A 95 -6.82 11.57 2.08
N ASN A 96 -7.82 12.15 1.43
CA ASN A 96 -9.03 12.66 2.06
C ASN A 96 -10.18 11.64 2.12
N LEU A 97 -9.92 10.34 2.05
CA LEU A 97 -10.97 9.31 2.17
C LEU A 97 -11.76 9.46 3.49
N ALA A 98 -13.05 9.12 3.43
CA ALA A 98 -13.92 9.26 4.60
C ALA A 98 -13.48 8.36 5.77
N ALA A 99 -12.88 7.20 5.50
CA ALA A 99 -12.32 6.30 6.50
C ALA A 99 -11.13 6.93 7.22
N HIS A 100 -10.25 7.66 6.48
CA HIS A 100 -9.08 8.35 7.02
C HIS A 100 -9.43 9.54 7.94
N LYS A 101 -10.67 10.05 7.85
CA LYS A 101 -11.18 11.13 8.71
C LYS A 101 -11.80 10.63 10.01
N ASP A 102 -11.71 9.32 10.31
CA ASP A 102 -12.21 8.79 11.59
C ASP A 102 -11.46 9.47 12.76
N ARG A 103 -12.25 10.08 13.65
CA ARG A 103 -11.69 10.85 14.77
C ARG A 103 -10.84 10.00 15.69
N ARG A 104 -11.29 8.77 16.02
CA ARG A 104 -10.56 7.88 16.94
C ARG A 104 -9.24 7.42 16.35
N ALA A 105 -9.19 7.12 15.04
CA ALA A 105 -7.95 6.79 14.35
C ALA A 105 -6.96 7.96 14.40
N ARG A 106 -7.43 9.19 14.19
CA ARG A 106 -6.61 10.40 14.29
C ARG A 106 -6.09 10.62 15.70
N ASP A 107 -6.96 10.53 16.70
CA ASP A 107 -6.59 10.70 18.10
C ASP A 107 -5.48 9.70 18.52
N MET A 108 -5.50 8.45 17.99
CA MET A 108 -4.45 7.45 18.25
C MET A 108 -3.11 7.81 17.59
N ILE A 109 -3.13 8.30 16.34
CA ILE A 109 -1.92 8.74 15.64
C ILE A 109 -1.29 9.95 16.38
N GLU A 110 -2.11 10.92 16.76
CA GLU A 110 -1.67 12.12 17.49
C GLU A 110 -1.15 11.76 18.90
N ALA A 111 -1.79 10.81 19.58
CA ALA A 111 -1.34 10.30 20.88
C ALA A 111 0.02 9.58 20.81
N ALA A 112 0.36 8.98 19.66
CA ALA A 112 1.70 8.44 19.40
C ALA A 112 2.76 9.52 19.15
N GLY A 113 2.37 10.80 19.16
CA GLY A 113 3.26 11.94 18.89
C GLY A 113 3.51 12.22 17.41
N ALA A 114 2.76 11.59 16.53
CA ALA A 114 2.86 11.81 15.09
C ALA A 114 1.89 12.92 14.61
N LYS A 115 2.25 13.57 13.50
CA LYS A 115 1.44 14.63 12.89
C LYS A 115 0.75 14.10 11.64
N ILE A 116 -0.55 14.38 11.50
CA ILE A 116 -1.31 14.00 10.31
C ILE A 116 -1.24 15.11 9.26
N ILE A 117 -0.98 14.71 8.01
CA ILE A 117 -0.95 15.59 6.84
C ILE A 117 -1.88 15.00 5.78
N PHE A 118 -2.92 15.74 5.40
CA PHE A 118 -3.79 15.34 4.31
C PHE A 118 -3.28 15.87 2.98
N LEU A 119 -3.20 14.99 1.98
CA LEU A 119 -2.90 15.38 0.61
C LEU A 119 -4.04 16.22 0.03
N PRO A 120 -3.78 17.10 -0.94
CA PRO A 120 -4.84 17.78 -1.67
C PRO A 120 -5.79 16.77 -2.33
N PRO A 121 -7.06 17.11 -2.49
CA PRO A 121 -7.99 16.25 -3.22
C PRO A 121 -7.49 15.94 -4.64
N TYR A 122 -7.68 14.70 -5.08
CA TYR A 122 -7.33 14.23 -6.43
C TYR A 122 -5.84 14.41 -6.80
N SER A 123 -4.93 14.18 -5.87
CA SER A 123 -3.49 14.32 -6.08
C SER A 123 -2.72 13.01 -5.78
N PRO A 124 -3.03 11.90 -6.48
CA PRO A 124 -2.34 10.63 -6.27
C PRO A 124 -0.86 10.69 -6.66
N GLU A 125 -0.48 11.61 -7.56
CA GLU A 125 0.91 11.85 -7.96
C GLU A 125 1.83 12.31 -6.81
N TRP A 126 1.24 12.75 -5.70
CA TRP A 126 1.97 13.14 -4.48
C TRP A 126 1.94 12.04 -3.41
N ASN A 127 1.36 10.88 -3.72
CA ASN A 127 1.37 9.74 -2.81
C ASN A 127 2.29 8.63 -3.34
N PRO A 128 3.55 8.53 -2.90
CA PRO A 128 4.51 7.56 -3.42
C PRO A 128 4.11 6.10 -3.19
N ILE A 129 3.19 5.81 -2.28
CA ILE A 129 2.68 4.46 -2.05
C ILE A 129 1.92 3.91 -3.28
N GLU A 130 1.40 4.77 -4.15
CA GLU A 130 0.77 4.37 -5.41
C GLU A 130 1.76 3.65 -6.34
N LEU A 131 3.02 4.06 -6.32
CA LEU A 131 4.10 3.37 -7.04
C LEU A 131 4.43 2.01 -6.40
N ALA A 132 4.36 1.94 -5.07
CA ALA A 132 4.49 0.68 -4.35
C ALA A 132 3.34 -0.28 -4.69
N TRP A 133 2.11 0.21 -4.81
CA TRP A 133 0.96 -0.59 -5.24
C TRP A 133 1.11 -1.09 -6.68
N SER A 134 1.61 -0.26 -7.58
CA SER A 134 1.90 -0.66 -8.96
C SER A 134 2.96 -1.76 -9.02
N TRP A 135 4.00 -1.67 -8.19
CA TRP A 135 5.02 -2.70 -8.04
C TRP A 135 4.44 -3.99 -7.44
N LEU A 136 3.67 -3.88 -6.34
CA LEU A 136 3.03 -5.02 -5.69
C LEU A 136 2.09 -5.76 -6.64
N LYS A 137 1.26 -5.06 -7.40
CA LYS A 137 0.36 -5.67 -8.38
C LYS A 137 1.11 -6.46 -9.46
N ARG A 138 2.25 -5.97 -9.93
CA ARG A 138 3.12 -6.73 -10.86
C ARG A 138 3.70 -7.98 -10.21
N TRP A 139 4.12 -7.88 -8.96
CA TRP A 139 4.58 -9.02 -8.18
C TRP A 139 3.49 -10.09 -8.05
N LEU A 140 2.28 -9.69 -7.64
CA LEU A 140 1.13 -10.60 -7.48
C LEU A 140 0.71 -11.25 -8.80
N LYS A 141 0.73 -10.51 -9.91
CA LYS A 141 0.50 -11.09 -11.25
C LYS A 141 1.54 -12.16 -11.60
N THR A 142 2.79 -11.97 -11.21
CA THR A 142 3.85 -12.96 -11.42
C THR A 142 3.69 -14.18 -10.52
N ALA A 143 3.29 -13.98 -9.27
CA ALA A 143 3.02 -15.06 -8.31
C ALA A 143 1.81 -15.91 -8.74
N ALA A 144 0.85 -15.31 -9.45
CA ALA A 144 -0.36 -15.97 -9.97
C ALA A 144 -1.07 -16.84 -8.93
N ALA A 145 -1.15 -16.38 -7.67
CA ALA A 145 -1.79 -17.09 -6.58
C ALA A 145 -3.29 -17.27 -6.84
N ARG A 146 -3.82 -18.46 -6.56
CA ARG A 146 -5.21 -18.85 -6.85
C ARG A 146 -6.05 -19.03 -5.59
N THR A 147 -5.49 -18.76 -4.43
CA THR A 147 -6.16 -18.80 -3.13
C THR A 147 -5.86 -17.56 -2.34
N GLU A 148 -6.75 -17.17 -1.42
CA GLU A 148 -6.53 -16.05 -0.52
C GLU A 148 -5.24 -16.21 0.30
N GLU A 149 -5.00 -17.40 0.83
CA GLU A 149 -3.76 -17.72 1.54
C GLU A 149 -2.53 -17.52 0.64
N GLY A 150 -2.60 -17.97 -0.62
CA GLY A 150 -1.54 -17.78 -1.59
C GLY A 150 -1.27 -16.30 -1.89
N VAL A 151 -2.33 -15.48 -2.00
CA VAL A 151 -2.20 -14.01 -2.17
C VAL A 151 -1.55 -13.40 -0.94
N ASN A 152 -2.00 -13.73 0.27
CA ASN A 152 -1.43 -13.22 1.51
C ASN A 152 0.06 -13.62 1.67
N ASN A 153 0.42 -14.85 1.32
CA ASN A 153 1.80 -15.31 1.33
C ASN A 153 2.65 -14.56 0.30
N ALA A 154 2.11 -14.30 -0.90
CA ALA A 154 2.79 -13.52 -1.93
C ALA A 154 3.00 -12.06 -1.51
N ILE A 155 2.03 -11.43 -0.82
CA ILE A 155 2.15 -10.10 -0.23
C ILE A 155 3.24 -10.09 0.84
N ALA A 156 3.21 -11.05 1.78
CA ALA A 156 4.22 -11.16 2.83
C ALA A 156 5.64 -11.33 2.26
N MET A 157 5.77 -12.08 1.17
CA MET A 157 7.04 -12.24 0.46
C MET A 157 7.50 -10.95 -0.22
N ALA A 158 6.56 -10.23 -0.86
CA ALA A 158 6.82 -8.92 -1.46
C ALA A 158 7.39 -7.94 -0.43
N MET A 159 6.80 -7.87 0.77
CA MET A 159 7.27 -6.99 1.84
C MET A 159 8.71 -7.29 2.29
N ARG A 160 9.13 -8.54 2.20
CA ARG A 160 10.51 -8.95 2.57
C ARG A 160 11.55 -8.58 1.51
N VAL A 161 11.15 -8.54 0.23
CA VAL A 161 12.10 -8.35 -0.89
C VAL A 161 12.15 -6.92 -1.42
N ILE A 162 11.24 -6.05 -0.98
CA ILE A 162 11.12 -4.68 -1.52
C ILE A 162 12.41 -3.85 -1.30
N GLY A 163 13.15 -4.12 -0.21
CA GLY A 163 14.37 -3.36 0.13
C GLY A 163 14.09 -1.88 0.37
N SER A 164 15.13 -1.08 0.55
CA SER A 164 15.02 0.36 0.82
C SER A 164 15.28 1.25 -0.42
N GLU A 165 15.86 0.72 -1.47
CA GLU A 165 16.19 1.51 -2.68
C GLU A 165 14.94 1.91 -3.46
N ALA A 166 14.00 0.99 -3.66
CA ALA A 166 12.77 1.25 -4.40
C ALA A 166 11.90 2.32 -3.71
N PRO A 167 11.62 2.25 -2.39
CA PRO A 167 10.89 3.28 -1.66
C PRO A 167 11.53 4.67 -1.77
N ARG A 168 12.85 4.78 -1.63
CA ARG A 168 13.58 6.05 -1.80
C ARG A 168 13.37 6.65 -3.18
N ASN A 169 13.44 5.82 -4.23
CA ASN A 169 13.21 6.26 -5.60
C ASN A 169 11.75 6.70 -5.83
N TRP A 170 10.77 6.01 -5.25
CA TRP A 170 9.35 6.39 -5.35
C TRP A 170 9.06 7.70 -4.64
N ILE A 171 9.59 7.89 -3.43
CA ILE A 171 9.43 9.12 -2.64
C ILE A 171 10.07 10.30 -3.38
N ARG A 172 11.27 10.11 -3.94
CA ARG A 172 11.93 11.13 -4.77
C ARG A 172 11.16 11.43 -6.06
N HIS A 173 10.58 10.43 -6.70
CA HIS A 173 9.76 10.61 -7.91
C HIS A 173 8.55 11.51 -7.67
N CYS A 174 7.94 11.42 -6.49
CA CYS A 174 6.84 12.29 -6.07
C CYS A 174 7.31 13.67 -5.56
N SER A 175 8.54 14.08 -5.88
CA SER A 175 9.12 15.40 -5.56
C SER A 175 9.38 15.65 -4.08
N TYR A 176 9.49 14.63 -3.27
CA TYR A 176 10.02 14.73 -1.91
C TYR A 176 11.56 14.65 -1.96
N ALA A 177 12.23 15.55 -1.26
CA ALA A 177 13.70 15.57 -1.18
C ALA A 177 14.18 14.45 -0.24
N ALA A 178 14.45 13.24 -0.77
CA ALA A 178 14.89 12.05 -0.04
C ALA A 178 16.27 11.57 -0.51
#